data_98ebd77c16239a3df910f8bab67f7b54
#
_entry.id   98ebd77c16239a3df910f8bab67f7b54
#
_cell.length_a   1.000
_cell.length_b   1.000
_cell.length_c   1.000
_cell.angle_alpha   90.00
_cell.angle_beta   90.00
_cell.angle_gamma   90.00
#
_symmetry.space_group_name_H-M   'P 1'
#
loop_
_entity.id
_entity.type
_entity.pdbx_description
1 polymer ?
#
loop_
_entity_poly.entity_id
_entity_poly.type
_entity_poly.pdbx_seq_one_letter_code
_entity_poly.pdbx_strand_id
1 'polypeptide(L)'
;MVYEAVLDEDLKEDRLKCKDLCFTANQLPPSKIKEQSEIFASLFAKAGKDFYITTPFWCDYGYNIEIGKNFYSNHNCVILDCAKVTFGDNVFVGPNCCFATAEHPLDETERNRGLETARPIQVGNSVWFGAGVTVLPGVTIGDNVVIGAGSIVTKDIPSNVVAVGNPARVIRSLENSGLYRIVPLKEVYAKDICGWKYEGEYSVYSYSSWEMAIRNHWEIADAKVRGQEYRGVLNKAGELTGYFKMHQDENGEVEIGLGIRPEECGQGKGADFVRSVTDYVKKQYPESLVYLEVRLFNQRAVKCYEKAGYQVVCEHDSIKPWGTFRYKRMELKKED
;
A
#
# COMPACT_ATOMS: atom_id res chain seq x y z
N MET A 1 3.48 -22.81 -22.70
CA MET A 1 3.73 -24.10 -23.36
C MET A 1 2.38 -24.78 -23.53
N VAL A 2 2.09 -25.37 -24.70
CA VAL A 2 0.88 -26.19 -24.90
C VAL A 2 1.20 -27.63 -24.52
N TYR A 3 0.34 -28.29 -23.75
CA TYR A 3 0.55 -29.67 -23.29
C TYR A 3 -0.76 -30.46 -23.30
N GLU A 4 -0.65 -31.79 -23.28
CA GLU A 4 -1.80 -32.72 -23.29
C GLU A 4 -2.12 -33.17 -21.85
N ALA A 5 -2.85 -32.34 -21.10
CA ALA A 5 -3.12 -32.56 -19.68
C ALA A 5 -3.82 -33.89 -19.36
N VAL A 6 -4.62 -34.41 -20.28
CA VAL A 6 -5.44 -35.62 -20.08
C VAL A 6 -4.74 -36.89 -20.53
N LEU A 7 -3.83 -36.82 -21.51
CA LEU A 7 -3.22 -37.99 -22.12
C LEU A 7 -1.84 -38.36 -21.55
N ASP A 8 -1.18 -37.40 -20.88
CA ASP A 8 0.12 -37.61 -20.24
C ASP A 8 -0.03 -38.44 -18.96
N GLU A 9 0.47 -39.66 -18.96
CA GLU A 9 0.33 -40.59 -17.84
C GLU A 9 1.10 -40.15 -16.62
N ASP A 10 2.27 -39.52 -16.75
CA ASP A 10 3.07 -39.01 -15.63
C ASP A 10 2.32 -37.90 -14.91
N LEU A 11 1.72 -36.98 -15.68
CA LEU A 11 0.90 -35.90 -15.09
C LEU A 11 -0.37 -36.40 -14.41
N LYS A 12 -0.98 -37.49 -14.94
CA LYS A 12 -2.13 -38.12 -14.26
C LYS A 12 -1.73 -38.74 -12.93
N GLU A 13 -0.61 -39.45 -12.90
CA GLU A 13 -0.12 -40.09 -11.68
C GLU A 13 0.21 -39.04 -10.63
N ASP A 14 0.91 -37.97 -11.01
CA ASP A 14 1.25 -36.88 -10.09
C ASP A 14 0.00 -36.18 -9.54
N ARG A 15 -1.00 -35.88 -10.37
CA ARG A 15 -2.28 -35.32 -9.90
C ARG A 15 -3.00 -36.26 -8.93
N LEU A 16 -2.94 -37.56 -9.16
CA LEU A 16 -3.58 -38.55 -8.31
C LEU A 16 -2.90 -38.59 -6.93
N LYS A 17 -1.56 -38.63 -6.89
CA LYS A 17 -0.77 -38.56 -5.67
C LYS A 17 -1.07 -37.26 -4.87
N CYS A 18 -1.14 -36.15 -5.57
CA CYS A 18 -1.48 -34.84 -4.96
C CYS A 18 -2.88 -34.87 -4.32
N LYS A 19 -3.88 -35.38 -5.06
CA LYS A 19 -5.28 -35.47 -4.57
C LYS A 19 -5.39 -36.40 -3.36
N ASP A 20 -4.64 -37.50 -3.30
CA ASP A 20 -4.62 -38.39 -2.15
C ASP A 20 -4.03 -37.70 -0.89
N LEU A 21 -2.99 -36.89 -1.07
CA LEU A 21 -2.42 -36.08 0.01
C LEU A 21 -3.39 -34.97 0.48
N CYS A 22 -4.02 -34.27 -0.44
CA CYS A 22 -5.07 -33.29 -0.11
C CYS A 22 -6.24 -33.96 0.62
N PHE A 23 -6.72 -35.10 0.12
CA PHE A 23 -7.78 -35.87 0.76
C PHE A 23 -7.38 -36.27 2.20
N THR A 24 -6.18 -36.79 2.39
CA THR A 24 -5.68 -37.18 3.71
C THR A 24 -5.65 -35.99 4.66
N ALA A 25 -5.11 -34.85 4.26
CA ALA A 25 -5.09 -33.64 5.08
C ALA A 25 -6.51 -33.13 5.41
N ASN A 26 -7.44 -33.19 4.43
CA ASN A 26 -8.81 -32.74 4.57
C ASN A 26 -9.66 -33.61 5.50
N GLN A 27 -9.29 -34.90 5.69
CA GLN A 27 -9.99 -35.82 6.59
C GLN A 27 -9.44 -35.81 8.03
N LEU A 28 -8.31 -35.16 8.27
CA LEU A 28 -7.80 -35.04 9.63
C LEU A 28 -8.71 -34.13 10.49
N PRO A 29 -8.93 -34.49 11.76
CA PRO A 29 -9.63 -33.63 12.69
C PRO A 29 -8.99 -32.24 12.80
N PRO A 30 -9.80 -31.15 12.93
CA PRO A 30 -9.26 -29.78 13.04
C PRO A 30 -8.23 -29.58 14.16
N SER A 31 -8.22 -30.42 15.19
CA SER A 31 -7.22 -30.40 16.28
C SER A 31 -5.83 -30.89 15.86
N LYS A 32 -5.71 -31.53 14.69
CA LYS A 32 -4.47 -32.10 14.14
C LYS A 32 -3.73 -31.14 13.22
N ILE A 33 -3.68 -29.86 13.60
CA ILE A 33 -3.08 -28.77 12.82
C ILE A 33 -1.64 -29.08 12.38
N LYS A 34 -0.85 -29.63 13.27
CA LYS A 34 0.56 -29.94 12.98
C LYS A 34 0.68 -31.01 11.88
N GLU A 35 -0.10 -32.09 11.99
CA GLU A 35 -0.13 -33.17 10.99
C GLU A 35 -0.61 -32.66 9.62
N GLN A 36 -1.65 -31.81 9.60
CA GLN A 36 -2.10 -31.16 8.37
C GLN A 36 -1.01 -30.28 7.74
N SER A 37 -0.32 -29.48 8.55
CA SER A 37 0.76 -28.60 8.08
C SER A 37 1.95 -29.40 7.53
N GLU A 38 2.30 -30.53 8.14
CA GLU A 38 3.37 -31.41 7.66
C GLU A 38 3.03 -32.00 6.27
N ILE A 39 1.77 -32.39 6.03
CA ILE A 39 1.32 -32.87 4.73
C ILE A 39 1.43 -31.77 3.69
N PHE A 40 0.89 -30.56 3.97
CA PHE A 40 0.97 -29.45 3.01
C PHE A 40 2.42 -29.00 2.76
N ALA A 41 3.28 -28.99 3.80
CA ALA A 41 4.70 -28.68 3.64
C ALA A 41 5.43 -29.67 2.74
N SER A 42 5.04 -30.96 2.78
CA SER A 42 5.62 -32.01 1.91
C SER A 42 5.11 -31.92 0.47
N LEU A 43 3.92 -31.34 0.28
CA LEU A 43 3.27 -31.22 -1.02
C LEU A 43 3.79 -30.03 -1.82
N PHE A 44 4.09 -28.89 -1.16
CA PHE A 44 4.50 -27.66 -1.82
C PHE A 44 5.99 -27.65 -2.17
N ALA A 45 6.33 -27.01 -3.31
CA ALA A 45 7.72 -26.79 -3.72
C ALA A 45 8.50 -26.02 -2.63
N LYS A 46 7.81 -25.07 -1.98
CA LYS A 46 8.35 -24.30 -0.86
C LYS A 46 7.23 -23.89 0.09
N ALA A 47 7.40 -24.22 1.36
CA ALA A 47 6.54 -23.74 2.43
C ALA A 47 7.34 -22.82 3.36
N GLY A 48 6.87 -21.58 3.54
CA GLY A 48 7.42 -20.62 4.51
C GLY A 48 7.20 -21.08 5.95
N LYS A 49 7.76 -20.35 6.89
CA LYS A 49 7.50 -20.57 8.32
C LYS A 49 6.14 -19.98 8.71
N ASP A 50 5.51 -20.60 9.72
CA ASP A 50 4.29 -20.08 10.36
C ASP A 50 3.11 -19.92 9.38
N PHE A 51 2.93 -20.87 8.46
CA PHE A 51 1.75 -20.90 7.59
C PHE A 51 0.60 -21.69 8.23
N TYR A 52 -0.63 -21.35 7.84
CA TYR A 52 -1.83 -22.07 8.27
C TYR A 52 -2.83 -22.20 7.13
N ILE A 53 -3.30 -23.42 6.88
CA ILE A 53 -4.33 -23.72 5.86
C ILE A 53 -5.51 -24.37 6.55
N THR A 54 -6.68 -23.71 6.45
CA THR A 54 -7.94 -24.27 6.94
C THR A 54 -8.53 -25.17 5.86
N THR A 55 -8.71 -26.42 6.18
CA THR A 55 -9.28 -27.41 5.29
C THR A 55 -10.80 -27.20 5.07
N PRO A 56 -11.39 -27.66 3.95
CA PRO A 56 -10.71 -28.36 2.84
C PRO A 56 -9.88 -27.43 1.95
N PHE A 57 -8.79 -27.98 1.42
CA PHE A 57 -7.89 -27.36 0.45
C PHE A 57 -7.62 -28.35 -0.70
N TRP A 58 -7.50 -27.84 -1.93
CA TRP A 58 -7.23 -28.67 -3.10
C TRP A 58 -6.23 -28.00 -4.04
N CYS A 59 -5.35 -28.80 -4.62
CA CYS A 59 -4.48 -28.38 -5.71
C CYS A 59 -4.26 -29.54 -6.69
N ASP A 60 -3.67 -29.24 -7.85
CA ASP A 60 -3.46 -30.27 -8.89
C ASP A 60 -2.17 -31.06 -8.68
N TYR A 61 -1.07 -30.38 -8.40
CA TYR A 61 0.27 -31.00 -8.28
C TYR A 61 0.95 -30.68 -6.95
N GLY A 62 0.75 -29.49 -6.40
CA GLY A 62 1.40 -29.01 -5.19
C GLY A 62 2.83 -28.55 -5.41
N TYR A 63 3.65 -29.31 -6.14
CA TYR A 63 5.05 -28.97 -6.38
C TYR A 63 5.29 -27.72 -7.22
N ASN A 64 4.26 -27.11 -7.76
CA ASN A 64 4.31 -25.80 -8.41
C ASN A 64 3.91 -24.64 -7.48
N ILE A 65 3.56 -24.93 -6.22
CA ILE A 65 3.14 -23.92 -5.23
C ILE A 65 4.32 -23.53 -4.33
N GLU A 66 4.58 -22.23 -4.23
CA GLU A 66 5.48 -21.66 -3.25
C GLU A 66 4.73 -20.67 -2.37
N ILE A 67 4.79 -20.84 -1.05
CA ILE A 67 4.21 -19.92 -0.08
C ILE A 67 5.29 -19.29 0.80
N GLY A 68 5.15 -17.99 1.05
CA GLY A 68 6.02 -17.25 1.94
C GLY A 68 5.69 -17.48 3.42
N LYS A 69 6.32 -16.70 4.26
CA LYS A 69 6.16 -16.68 5.71
C LYS A 69 4.81 -16.10 6.11
N ASN A 70 4.20 -16.65 7.19
CA ASN A 70 2.92 -16.18 7.70
C ASN A 70 1.80 -16.18 6.64
N PHE A 71 1.76 -17.23 5.81
CA PHE A 71 0.68 -17.44 4.85
C PHE A 71 -0.55 -18.01 5.57
N TYR A 72 -1.72 -17.44 5.29
CA TYR A 72 -3.00 -17.94 5.80
C TYR A 72 -3.98 -18.21 4.67
N SER A 73 -4.58 -19.41 4.64
CA SER A 73 -5.70 -19.73 3.76
C SER A 73 -6.91 -20.19 4.56
N ASN A 74 -8.06 -19.61 4.27
CA ASN A 74 -9.35 -20.00 4.81
C ASN A 74 -9.93 -21.20 4.04
N HIS A 75 -11.12 -21.66 4.41
CA HIS A 75 -11.80 -22.83 3.85
C HIS A 75 -12.01 -22.78 2.34
N ASN A 76 -11.97 -23.94 1.69
CA ASN A 76 -12.28 -24.15 0.27
C ASN A 76 -11.37 -23.36 -0.68
N CYS A 77 -10.10 -23.19 -0.34
CA CYS A 77 -9.13 -22.65 -1.27
C CYS A 77 -8.75 -23.72 -2.31
N VAL A 78 -8.77 -23.34 -3.59
CA VAL A 78 -8.38 -24.19 -4.72
C VAL A 78 -7.23 -23.53 -5.47
N ILE A 79 -6.15 -24.27 -5.71
CA ILE A 79 -5.02 -23.81 -6.51
C ILE A 79 -4.78 -24.81 -7.66
N LEU A 80 -5.16 -24.43 -8.87
CA LEU A 80 -4.90 -25.25 -10.07
C LEU A 80 -3.49 -24.89 -10.58
N ASP A 81 -2.50 -25.57 -10.02
CA ASP A 81 -1.08 -25.26 -10.18
C ASP A 81 -0.42 -26.01 -11.36
N CYS A 82 -1.07 -25.98 -12.53
CA CYS A 82 -0.46 -26.49 -13.77
C CYS A 82 0.77 -25.68 -14.21
N ALA A 83 0.90 -24.45 -13.74
CA ALA A 83 2.11 -23.62 -13.75
C ALA A 83 2.40 -23.08 -12.36
N LYS A 84 3.56 -22.46 -12.20
CA LYS A 84 4.02 -21.96 -10.91
C LYS A 84 3.05 -20.93 -10.30
N VAL A 85 2.72 -21.10 -9.01
CA VAL A 85 1.97 -20.14 -8.19
C VAL A 85 2.83 -19.74 -7.01
N THR A 86 3.15 -18.45 -6.90
CA THR A 86 3.99 -17.94 -5.82
C THR A 86 3.23 -16.94 -4.97
N PHE A 87 3.32 -17.09 -3.66
CA PHE A 87 2.83 -16.13 -2.66
C PHE A 87 4.00 -15.61 -1.84
N GLY A 88 4.08 -14.30 -1.69
CA GLY A 88 5.04 -13.66 -0.78
C GLY A 88 4.71 -13.85 0.69
N ASP A 89 5.34 -13.06 1.54
CA ASP A 89 5.12 -13.08 2.98
C ASP A 89 3.83 -12.34 3.38
N ASN A 90 3.19 -12.77 4.49
CA ASN A 90 1.99 -12.15 5.07
C ASN A 90 0.81 -12.10 4.09
N VAL A 91 0.55 -13.17 3.38
CA VAL A 91 -0.59 -13.29 2.47
C VAL A 91 -1.77 -13.95 3.19
N PHE A 92 -2.95 -13.31 3.10
CA PHE A 92 -4.19 -13.79 3.69
C PHE A 92 -5.22 -14.08 2.62
N VAL A 93 -5.67 -15.34 2.53
CA VAL A 93 -6.64 -15.81 1.55
C VAL A 93 -7.97 -16.10 2.24
N GLY A 94 -9.04 -15.39 1.83
CA GLY A 94 -10.40 -15.61 2.31
C GLY A 94 -10.99 -16.94 1.82
N PRO A 95 -12.17 -17.34 2.33
CA PRO A 95 -12.79 -18.61 1.94
C PRO A 95 -13.23 -18.61 0.48
N ASN A 96 -13.28 -19.80 -0.11
CA ASN A 96 -13.74 -20.05 -1.48
C ASN A 96 -12.92 -19.31 -2.57
N CYS A 97 -11.65 -19.06 -2.34
CA CYS A 97 -10.77 -18.46 -3.34
C CYS A 97 -10.23 -19.53 -4.32
N CYS A 98 -10.04 -19.10 -5.56
CA CYS A 98 -9.49 -19.93 -6.62
C CYS A 98 -8.33 -19.23 -7.34
N PHE A 99 -7.21 -19.93 -7.49
CA PHE A 99 -6.05 -19.48 -8.27
C PHE A 99 -5.85 -20.47 -9.42
N ALA A 100 -6.23 -20.10 -10.64
CA ALA A 100 -6.19 -20.98 -11.79
C ALA A 100 -5.05 -20.56 -12.72
N THR A 101 -4.06 -21.43 -12.92
CA THR A 101 -2.99 -21.21 -13.89
C THR A 101 -3.27 -21.80 -15.26
N ALA A 102 -4.18 -22.79 -15.35
CA ALA A 102 -4.53 -23.48 -16.58
C ALA A 102 -5.63 -22.76 -17.37
N GLU A 103 -5.54 -22.87 -18.68
CA GLU A 103 -6.57 -22.41 -19.61
C GLU A 103 -6.63 -23.33 -20.82
N HIS A 104 -7.83 -23.54 -21.34
CA HIS A 104 -8.03 -24.28 -22.59
C HIS A 104 -7.96 -23.36 -23.82
N PRO A 105 -7.53 -23.84 -24.98
CA PRO A 105 -7.60 -23.11 -26.23
C PRO A 105 -9.02 -22.63 -26.55
N LEU A 106 -9.13 -21.42 -27.11
CA LEU A 106 -10.42 -20.91 -27.59
C LEU A 106 -10.92 -21.66 -28.83
N ASP A 107 -10.00 -22.17 -29.65
CA ASP A 107 -10.32 -23.05 -30.77
C ASP A 107 -10.91 -24.36 -30.27
N GLU A 108 -12.10 -24.71 -30.79
CA GLU A 108 -12.84 -25.90 -30.34
C GLU A 108 -12.11 -27.21 -30.68
N THR A 109 -11.43 -27.26 -31.82
CA THR A 109 -10.73 -28.45 -32.27
C THR A 109 -9.54 -28.76 -31.37
N GLU A 110 -8.76 -27.74 -31.01
CA GLU A 110 -7.64 -27.87 -30.09
C GLU A 110 -8.13 -28.23 -28.68
N ARG A 111 -9.19 -27.57 -28.22
CA ARG A 111 -9.80 -27.83 -26.90
C ARG A 111 -10.33 -29.26 -26.81
N ASN A 112 -11.01 -29.74 -27.83
CA ASN A 112 -11.57 -31.10 -27.86
C ASN A 112 -10.49 -32.19 -27.96
N ARG A 113 -9.27 -31.85 -28.38
CA ARG A 113 -8.09 -32.72 -28.30
C ARG A 113 -7.50 -32.80 -26.88
N GLY A 114 -8.05 -32.06 -25.91
CA GLY A 114 -7.56 -32.04 -24.54
C GLY A 114 -6.30 -31.19 -24.33
N LEU A 115 -6.00 -30.28 -25.26
CA LEU A 115 -4.87 -29.38 -25.13
C LEU A 115 -5.14 -28.33 -24.06
N GLU A 116 -4.11 -28.00 -23.28
CA GLU A 116 -4.10 -26.96 -22.30
C GLU A 116 -2.86 -26.07 -22.43
N THR A 117 -2.97 -24.84 -21.93
CA THR A 117 -1.84 -23.98 -21.66
C THR A 117 -1.89 -23.55 -20.20
N ALA A 118 -0.74 -23.22 -19.62
CA ALA A 118 -0.70 -22.70 -18.27
C ALA A 118 0.25 -21.50 -18.18
N ARG A 119 -0.15 -20.51 -17.40
CA ARG A 119 0.63 -19.31 -17.13
C ARG A 119 0.74 -19.07 -15.62
N PRO A 120 1.96 -18.72 -15.12
CA PRO A 120 2.20 -18.58 -13.69
C PRO A 120 1.40 -17.44 -13.07
N ILE A 121 1.05 -17.60 -11.79
CA ILE A 121 0.48 -16.54 -10.96
C ILE A 121 1.53 -16.11 -9.93
N GLN A 122 1.72 -14.80 -9.77
CA GLN A 122 2.65 -14.24 -8.81
C GLN A 122 1.92 -13.28 -7.87
N VAL A 123 2.04 -13.50 -6.56
CA VAL A 123 1.46 -12.66 -5.53
C VAL A 123 2.57 -12.13 -4.64
N GLY A 124 2.64 -10.82 -4.49
CA GLY A 124 3.59 -10.13 -3.64
C GLY A 124 3.32 -10.31 -2.14
N ASN A 125 3.95 -9.46 -1.34
CA ASN A 125 3.86 -9.50 0.12
C ASN A 125 2.65 -8.70 0.63
N SER A 126 2.15 -9.06 1.82
CA SER A 126 1.08 -8.31 2.51
C SER A 126 -0.20 -8.17 1.67
N VAL A 127 -0.60 -9.23 0.98
CA VAL A 127 -1.80 -9.25 0.13
C VAL A 127 -2.96 -9.92 0.87
N TRP A 128 -4.14 -9.29 0.80
CA TRP A 128 -5.37 -9.85 1.33
C TRP A 128 -6.41 -10.08 0.23
N PHE A 129 -6.83 -11.33 0.08
CA PHE A 129 -7.94 -11.73 -0.77
C PHE A 129 -9.20 -11.87 0.07
N GLY A 130 -10.26 -11.14 -0.29
CA GLY A 130 -11.60 -11.33 0.26
C GLY A 130 -12.20 -12.69 -0.16
N ALA A 131 -13.34 -13.05 0.43
CA ALA A 131 -14.02 -14.32 0.12
C ALA A 131 -14.40 -14.42 -1.36
N GLY A 132 -14.25 -15.62 -1.95
CA GLY A 132 -14.71 -15.92 -3.32
C GLY A 132 -13.92 -15.21 -4.42
N VAL A 133 -12.68 -14.81 -4.17
CA VAL A 133 -11.82 -14.22 -5.20
C VAL A 133 -11.32 -15.30 -6.16
N THR A 134 -11.36 -15.02 -7.46
CA THR A 134 -10.74 -15.85 -8.49
C THR A 134 -9.61 -15.08 -9.19
N VAL A 135 -8.43 -15.69 -9.28
CA VAL A 135 -7.27 -15.14 -10.00
C VAL A 135 -7.02 -15.98 -11.25
N LEU A 136 -6.96 -15.34 -12.43
CA LEU A 136 -6.81 -16.00 -13.72
C LEU A 136 -5.35 -16.19 -14.12
N PRO A 137 -5.07 -17.03 -15.12
CA PRO A 137 -3.73 -17.40 -15.54
C PRO A 137 -2.87 -16.20 -15.97
N GLY A 138 -1.62 -16.16 -15.53
CA GLY A 138 -0.63 -15.16 -15.93
C GLY A 138 -0.67 -13.85 -15.16
N VAL A 139 -1.51 -13.74 -14.11
CA VAL A 139 -1.68 -12.52 -13.33
C VAL A 139 -0.54 -12.35 -12.33
N THR A 140 -0.02 -11.12 -12.26
CA THR A 140 0.88 -10.65 -11.21
C THR A 140 0.16 -9.64 -10.30
N ILE A 141 0.22 -9.86 -8.98
CA ILE A 141 -0.34 -8.97 -7.95
C ILE A 141 0.82 -8.43 -7.11
N GLY A 142 0.95 -7.12 -7.05
CA GLY A 142 2.02 -6.44 -6.31
C GLY A 142 1.90 -6.57 -4.79
N ASP A 143 2.77 -5.87 -4.08
CA ASP A 143 2.78 -5.83 -2.60
C ASP A 143 1.67 -4.94 -2.04
N ASN A 144 1.23 -5.22 -0.80
CA ASN A 144 0.25 -4.41 -0.07
C ASN A 144 -1.03 -4.18 -0.87
N VAL A 145 -1.64 -5.27 -1.37
CA VAL A 145 -2.86 -5.23 -2.17
C VAL A 145 -4.02 -5.85 -1.40
N VAL A 146 -5.20 -5.25 -1.53
CA VAL A 146 -6.46 -5.83 -1.06
C VAL A 146 -7.34 -6.12 -2.26
N ILE A 147 -7.71 -7.38 -2.46
CA ILE A 147 -8.70 -7.79 -3.46
C ILE A 147 -10.03 -8.02 -2.76
N GLY A 148 -11.04 -7.21 -3.11
CA GLY A 148 -12.37 -7.30 -2.49
C GLY A 148 -13.09 -8.61 -2.81
N ALA A 149 -13.99 -9.02 -1.91
CA ALA A 149 -14.74 -10.27 -2.03
C ALA A 149 -15.51 -10.38 -3.36
N GLY A 150 -15.57 -11.59 -3.93
CA GLY A 150 -16.25 -11.89 -5.19
C GLY A 150 -15.57 -11.32 -6.45
N SER A 151 -14.35 -10.82 -6.33
CA SER A 151 -13.63 -10.25 -7.47
C SER A 151 -13.02 -11.32 -8.38
N ILE A 152 -12.97 -11.04 -9.69
CA ILE A 152 -12.26 -11.85 -10.67
C ILE A 152 -11.09 -11.05 -11.24
N VAL A 153 -9.87 -11.45 -10.87
CA VAL A 153 -8.63 -10.77 -11.27
C VAL A 153 -8.16 -11.33 -12.61
N THR A 154 -8.32 -10.52 -13.66
CA THR A 154 -8.05 -10.90 -15.06
C THR A 154 -6.80 -10.24 -15.63
N LYS A 155 -6.20 -9.29 -14.90
CA LYS A 155 -5.01 -8.52 -15.29
C LYS A 155 -4.17 -8.21 -14.05
N ASP A 156 -2.93 -7.83 -14.27
CA ASP A 156 -2.01 -7.43 -13.21
C ASP A 156 -2.58 -6.31 -12.34
N ILE A 157 -2.30 -6.40 -11.04
CA ILE A 157 -2.69 -5.42 -10.04
C ILE A 157 -1.42 -4.79 -9.47
N PRO A 158 -1.26 -3.47 -9.55
CA PRO A 158 -0.09 -2.80 -9.01
C PRO A 158 -0.06 -2.85 -7.48
N SER A 159 1.11 -2.58 -6.88
CA SER A 159 1.25 -2.50 -5.42
C SER A 159 0.43 -1.35 -4.81
N ASN A 160 0.14 -1.48 -3.52
CA ASN A 160 -0.49 -0.43 -2.69
C ASN A 160 -1.89 -0.02 -3.16
N VAL A 161 -2.73 -0.98 -3.52
CA VAL A 161 -4.09 -0.67 -3.99
C VAL A 161 -5.17 -1.58 -3.39
N VAL A 162 -6.41 -1.09 -3.46
CA VAL A 162 -7.62 -1.91 -3.33
C VAL A 162 -8.23 -2.09 -4.72
N ALA A 163 -8.44 -3.35 -5.12
CA ALA A 163 -9.11 -3.69 -6.37
C ALA A 163 -10.34 -4.55 -6.11
N VAL A 164 -11.44 -4.29 -6.81
CA VAL A 164 -12.71 -5.02 -6.64
C VAL A 164 -13.43 -5.22 -7.97
N GLY A 165 -14.32 -6.18 -8.02
CA GLY A 165 -15.30 -6.37 -9.10
C GLY A 165 -14.95 -7.50 -10.07
N ASN A 166 -15.81 -7.68 -11.09
CA ASN A 166 -15.67 -8.64 -12.17
C ASN A 166 -15.83 -7.92 -13.53
N PRO A 167 -14.72 -7.68 -14.24
CA PRO A 167 -13.34 -7.90 -13.83
C PRO A 167 -12.88 -6.93 -12.75
N ALA A 168 -11.89 -7.33 -11.93
CA ALA A 168 -11.33 -6.48 -10.87
C ALA A 168 -10.70 -5.21 -11.44
N ARG A 169 -10.98 -4.08 -10.77
CA ARG A 169 -10.40 -2.76 -11.08
C ARG A 169 -9.93 -2.09 -9.82
N VAL A 170 -8.84 -1.36 -9.93
CA VAL A 170 -8.35 -0.52 -8.84
C VAL A 170 -9.39 0.56 -8.55
N ILE A 171 -9.83 0.64 -7.29
CA ILE A 171 -10.80 1.64 -6.80
C ILE A 171 -10.20 2.61 -5.80
N ARG A 172 -9.04 2.28 -5.22
CA ARG A 172 -8.38 3.12 -4.21
C ARG A 172 -6.90 2.77 -4.12
N SER A 173 -6.03 3.81 -4.01
CA SER A 173 -4.65 3.63 -3.57
C SER A 173 -4.59 3.40 -2.07
N LEU A 174 -3.68 2.52 -1.63
CA LEU A 174 -3.28 2.31 -0.24
C LEU A 174 -1.98 3.08 0.09
N GLU A 175 -1.37 3.72 -0.88
CA GLU A 175 -0.30 4.66 -0.64
C GLU A 175 -0.82 5.72 0.33
N ASN A 176 -0.20 5.82 1.49
CA ASN A 176 -0.60 6.72 2.57
C ASN A 176 -1.94 6.42 3.31
N SER A 177 -2.67 5.35 2.98
CA SER A 177 -3.86 4.98 3.75
C SER A 177 -3.45 4.37 5.10
N GLY A 178 -3.45 5.21 6.13
CA GLY A 178 -3.30 4.75 7.52
C GLY A 178 -1.93 4.98 8.16
N LEU A 179 -0.95 5.60 7.49
CA LEU A 179 0.29 6.05 8.17
C LEU A 179 0.00 7.27 9.05
N TYR A 180 -0.83 8.18 8.56
CA TYR A 180 -1.16 9.43 9.23
C TYR A 180 -2.65 9.70 9.24
N ARG A 181 -3.14 10.28 10.33
CA ARG A 181 -4.51 10.78 10.47
C ARG A 181 -4.47 12.29 10.60
N ILE A 182 -5.11 13.00 9.66
CA ILE A 182 -5.21 14.45 9.66
C ILE A 182 -6.42 14.87 10.49
N VAL A 183 -6.19 15.79 11.41
CA VAL A 183 -7.21 16.28 12.37
C VAL A 183 -7.18 17.82 12.45
N PRO A 184 -8.26 18.48 12.89
CA PRO A 184 -8.20 19.91 13.20
C PRO A 184 -7.10 20.22 14.22
N LEU A 185 -6.34 21.30 14.02
CA LEU A 185 -5.28 21.68 14.94
C LEU A 185 -5.88 22.30 16.20
N LYS A 186 -6.09 21.48 17.23
CA LYS A 186 -6.53 21.96 18.53
C LYS A 186 -5.44 22.78 19.23
N GLU A 187 -5.84 23.65 20.16
CA GLU A 187 -4.90 24.50 20.92
C GLU A 187 -3.83 23.69 21.66
N VAL A 188 -4.19 22.52 22.20
CA VAL A 188 -3.22 21.63 22.86
C VAL A 188 -2.10 21.19 21.93
N TYR A 189 -2.41 20.91 20.66
CA TYR A 189 -1.41 20.59 19.64
C TYR A 189 -0.59 21.81 19.22
N ALA A 190 -1.23 22.98 19.10
CA ALA A 190 -0.54 24.22 18.77
C ALA A 190 0.49 24.60 19.86
N LYS A 191 0.14 24.40 21.13
CA LYS A 191 1.06 24.57 22.27
C LYS A 191 2.25 23.60 22.20
N ASP A 192 1.99 22.33 21.90
CA ASP A 192 3.05 21.32 21.72
C ASP A 192 3.99 21.71 20.58
N ILE A 193 3.47 22.11 19.42
CA ILE A 193 4.24 22.57 18.25
C ILE A 193 5.13 23.76 18.60
N CYS A 194 4.62 24.73 19.39
CA CYS A 194 5.41 25.87 19.84
C CYS A 194 6.58 25.46 20.77
N GLY A 195 6.49 24.28 21.37
CA GLY A 195 7.59 23.69 22.16
C GLY A 195 8.67 23.00 21.33
N TRP A 196 8.42 22.72 20.04
CA TRP A 196 9.36 21.98 19.20
C TRP A 196 10.62 22.81 18.91
N LYS A 197 11.80 22.18 19.06
CA LYS A 197 13.10 22.82 18.84
C LYS A 197 13.87 22.02 17.81
N TYR A 198 14.15 22.66 16.69
CA TYR A 198 15.03 22.10 15.66
C TYR A 198 16.46 22.55 15.94
N GLU A 199 17.42 21.70 15.61
CA GLU A 199 18.83 21.94 15.86
C GLU A 199 19.56 22.57 14.64
N GLY A 200 20.73 23.18 14.90
CA GLY A 200 21.61 23.74 13.88
C GLY A 200 20.91 24.79 13.01
N GLU A 201 21.16 24.76 11.72
CA GLU A 201 20.60 25.69 10.73
C GLU A 201 19.07 25.62 10.63
N TYR A 202 18.45 24.51 11.06
CA TYR A 202 17.01 24.33 11.07
C TYR A 202 16.32 25.00 12.25
N SER A 203 17.05 25.54 13.23
CA SER A 203 16.49 26.26 14.39
C SER A 203 15.58 27.43 13.97
N VAL A 204 15.78 27.98 12.78
CA VAL A 204 14.94 29.03 12.18
C VAL A 204 13.46 28.63 11.99
N TYR A 205 13.15 27.33 12.02
CA TYR A 205 11.78 26.81 11.96
C TYR A 205 11.15 26.58 13.35
N SER A 206 11.91 26.81 14.43
CA SER A 206 11.39 26.65 15.78
C SER A 206 10.57 27.88 16.17
N TYR A 207 9.40 27.63 16.75
CA TYR A 207 8.69 28.69 17.47
C TYR A 207 9.43 29.06 18.75
N SER A 208 9.29 30.32 19.23
CA SER A 208 9.93 30.74 20.49
C SER A 208 9.23 30.12 21.71
N SER A 209 7.93 30.41 21.90
CA SER A 209 7.03 29.76 22.87
C SER A 209 5.58 30.09 22.53
N TRP A 210 4.64 29.42 23.19
CA TRP A 210 3.21 29.72 23.05
C TRP A 210 2.85 31.13 23.47
N GLU A 211 3.41 31.61 24.59
CA GLU A 211 3.20 32.96 25.10
C GLU A 211 3.67 34.02 24.09
N MET A 212 4.81 33.76 23.45
CA MET A 212 5.33 34.64 22.39
C MET A 212 4.45 34.57 21.14
N ALA A 213 3.91 33.42 20.81
CA ALA A 213 2.98 33.28 19.69
C ALA A 213 1.69 34.11 19.89
N ILE A 214 1.14 34.11 21.11
CA ILE A 214 0.01 34.96 21.47
C ILE A 214 0.42 36.45 21.42
N ARG A 215 1.52 36.81 22.06
CA ARG A 215 1.99 38.20 22.16
C ARG A 215 2.26 38.85 20.79
N ASN A 216 2.80 38.06 19.88
CA ASN A 216 3.16 38.51 18.52
C ASN A 216 2.05 38.29 17.51
N HIS A 217 0.86 37.85 17.93
CA HIS A 217 -0.29 37.58 17.06
C HIS A 217 0.03 36.60 15.92
N TRP A 218 0.83 35.57 16.20
CA TRP A 218 1.13 34.54 15.20
C TRP A 218 -0.12 33.73 14.87
N GLU A 219 -0.32 33.45 13.61
CA GLU A 219 -1.52 32.77 13.07
C GLU A 219 -1.86 31.45 13.77
N ILE A 220 -0.85 30.68 14.18
CA ILE A 220 -1.05 29.42 14.94
C ILE A 220 -1.71 29.66 16.31
N ALA A 221 -1.56 30.86 16.89
CA ALA A 221 -2.20 31.25 18.17
C ALA A 221 -3.63 31.79 17.97
N ASP A 222 -3.96 32.29 16.77
CA ASP A 222 -5.31 32.75 16.44
C ASP A 222 -6.25 31.56 16.26
N ALA A 223 -7.31 31.47 17.06
CA ALA A 223 -8.22 30.34 17.06
C ALA A 223 -9.01 30.20 15.74
N LYS A 224 -9.34 31.32 15.08
CA LYS A 224 -10.08 31.35 13.84
C LYS A 224 -9.20 30.90 12.67
N VAL A 225 -8.02 31.50 12.51
CA VAL A 225 -7.05 31.14 11.47
C VAL A 225 -6.60 29.69 11.66
N ARG A 226 -6.26 29.30 12.89
CA ARG A 226 -5.88 27.93 13.23
C ARG A 226 -6.95 26.92 12.83
N GLY A 227 -8.22 27.20 13.12
CA GLY A 227 -9.34 26.32 12.79
C GLY A 227 -9.56 26.16 11.29
N GLN A 228 -9.33 27.21 10.53
CA GLN A 228 -9.52 27.23 9.08
C GLN A 228 -8.34 26.64 8.31
N GLU A 229 -7.12 27.12 8.58
CA GLU A 229 -5.95 26.88 7.75
C GLU A 229 -5.03 25.78 8.29
N TYR A 230 -5.03 25.49 9.60
CA TYR A 230 -4.08 24.54 10.18
C TYR A 230 -4.70 23.16 10.43
N ARG A 231 -3.87 22.13 10.25
CA ARG A 231 -4.21 20.74 10.60
C ARG A 231 -3.06 20.09 11.35
N GLY A 232 -3.41 19.27 12.33
CA GLY A 232 -2.47 18.36 12.99
C GLY A 232 -2.41 17.02 12.24
N VAL A 233 -1.24 16.40 12.26
CA VAL A 233 -1.00 15.10 11.65
C VAL A 233 -0.61 14.13 12.75
N LEU A 234 -1.41 13.09 12.97
CA LEU A 234 -1.19 12.06 13.97
C LEU A 234 -0.66 10.79 13.32
N ASN A 235 0.28 10.12 13.99
CA ASN A 235 0.76 8.79 13.60
C ASN A 235 -0.26 7.68 13.94
N LYS A 236 0.08 6.42 13.65
CA LYS A 236 -0.79 5.26 13.95
C LYS A 236 -1.10 5.09 15.44
N ALA A 237 -0.21 5.52 16.32
CA ALA A 237 -0.43 5.51 17.77
C ALA A 237 -1.35 6.63 18.27
N GLY A 238 -1.72 7.58 17.39
CA GLY A 238 -2.55 8.74 17.74
C GLY A 238 -1.75 9.91 18.29
N GLU A 239 -0.43 9.90 18.19
CA GLU A 239 0.47 10.95 18.66
C GLU A 239 0.69 12.00 17.57
N LEU A 240 0.84 13.27 17.98
CA LEU A 240 1.11 14.36 17.05
C LEU A 240 2.55 14.23 16.50
N THR A 241 2.68 13.94 15.21
CA THR A 241 3.95 13.78 14.51
C THR A 241 4.30 14.95 13.59
N GLY A 242 3.30 15.79 13.26
CA GLY A 242 3.51 16.94 12.41
C GLY A 242 2.28 17.83 12.33
N TYR A 243 2.41 18.90 11.58
CA TYR A 243 1.33 19.80 11.25
C TYR A 243 1.52 20.38 9.85
N PHE A 244 0.47 20.98 9.31
CA PHE A 244 0.57 21.83 8.13
C PHE A 244 -0.42 22.97 8.18
N LYS A 245 -0.08 24.04 7.46
CA LYS A 245 -0.95 25.14 7.09
C LYS A 245 -1.29 25.00 5.61
N MET A 246 -2.51 25.29 5.22
CA MET A 246 -2.94 25.43 3.83
C MET A 246 -3.62 26.76 3.66
N HIS A 247 -3.22 27.51 2.66
CA HIS A 247 -3.77 28.82 2.37
C HIS A 247 -4.04 28.94 0.87
N GLN A 248 -5.27 29.23 0.48
CA GLN A 248 -5.60 29.51 -0.90
C GLN A 248 -5.45 31.01 -1.15
N ASP A 249 -4.64 31.37 -2.14
CA ASP A 249 -4.41 32.76 -2.52
C ASP A 249 -5.52 33.31 -3.44
N GLU A 250 -5.39 34.58 -3.83
CA GLU A 250 -6.33 35.28 -4.69
C GLU A 250 -6.42 34.70 -6.11
N ASN A 251 -5.39 33.95 -6.54
CA ASN A 251 -5.34 33.27 -7.84
C ASN A 251 -5.96 31.88 -7.79
N GLY A 252 -6.39 31.42 -6.62
CA GLY A 252 -6.93 30.08 -6.40
C GLY A 252 -5.86 28.99 -6.25
N GLU A 253 -4.59 29.37 -6.13
CA GLU A 253 -3.48 28.44 -5.83
C GLU A 253 -3.39 28.17 -4.33
N VAL A 254 -2.96 26.97 -3.93
CA VAL A 254 -2.89 26.58 -2.53
C VAL A 254 -1.44 26.38 -2.09
N GLU A 255 -0.98 27.26 -1.21
CA GLU A 255 0.29 27.12 -0.50
C GLU A 255 0.17 26.13 0.66
N ILE A 256 1.13 25.22 0.76
CA ILE A 256 1.29 24.33 1.91
C ILE A 256 2.57 24.69 2.66
N GLY A 257 2.44 25.10 3.92
CA GLY A 257 3.55 25.17 4.88
C GLY A 257 3.44 24.00 5.86
N LEU A 258 4.52 23.23 6.07
CA LEU A 258 4.45 22.06 6.93
C LEU A 258 5.67 21.92 7.86
N GLY A 259 5.46 21.20 8.97
CA GLY A 259 6.49 20.86 9.95
C GLY A 259 6.31 19.45 10.49
N ILE A 260 7.40 18.72 10.62
CA ILE A 260 7.45 17.38 11.22
C ILE A 260 8.15 17.51 12.58
N ARG A 261 7.65 16.82 13.60
CA ARG A 261 8.26 16.79 14.94
C ARG A 261 9.76 16.53 14.84
N PRO A 262 10.62 17.29 15.54
CA PRO A 262 12.08 17.18 15.39
C PRO A 262 12.62 15.76 15.52
N GLU A 263 12.10 14.98 16.46
CA GLU A 263 12.49 13.60 16.75
C GLU A 263 12.11 12.62 15.62
N GLU A 264 11.13 12.97 14.80
CA GLU A 264 10.69 12.19 13.63
C GLU A 264 11.47 12.55 12.34
N CYS A 265 12.28 13.62 12.40
CA CYS A 265 13.08 14.04 11.26
C CYS A 265 14.23 13.05 10.98
N GLY A 266 14.56 12.85 9.69
CA GLY A 266 15.68 12.00 9.29
C GLY A 266 15.39 10.49 9.27
N GLN A 267 14.18 10.05 9.61
CA GLN A 267 13.76 8.64 9.66
C GLN A 267 13.24 8.08 8.33
N GLY A 268 13.38 8.81 7.22
CA GLY A 268 12.92 8.37 5.89
C GLY A 268 11.42 8.53 5.63
N LYS A 269 10.62 8.91 6.63
CA LYS A 269 9.14 9.01 6.56
C LYS A 269 8.62 10.30 5.93
N GLY A 270 9.47 11.28 5.64
CA GLY A 270 9.06 12.63 5.23
C GLY A 270 8.26 12.66 3.93
N ALA A 271 8.63 11.85 2.93
CA ALA A 271 7.91 11.82 1.66
C ALA A 271 6.48 11.30 1.82
N ASP A 272 6.26 10.28 2.66
CA ASP A 272 4.91 9.75 2.97
C ASP A 272 4.07 10.77 3.73
N PHE A 273 4.71 11.53 4.63
CA PHE A 273 4.06 12.64 5.33
C PHE A 273 3.57 13.69 4.34
N VAL A 274 4.44 14.14 3.43
CA VAL A 274 4.12 15.15 2.41
C VAL A 274 3.01 14.66 1.48
N ARG A 275 3.09 13.41 1.00
CA ARG A 275 2.01 12.81 0.19
C ARG A 275 0.66 12.82 0.91
N SER A 276 0.64 12.41 2.19
CA SER A 276 -0.60 12.39 2.98
C SER A 276 -1.20 13.80 3.16
N VAL A 277 -0.36 14.82 3.33
CA VAL A 277 -0.79 16.23 3.40
C VAL A 277 -1.33 16.68 2.03
N THR A 278 -0.60 16.39 0.94
CA THR A 278 -0.98 16.74 -0.43
C THR A 278 -2.33 16.13 -0.81
N ASP A 279 -2.52 14.83 -0.52
CA ASP A 279 -3.79 14.13 -0.79
C ASP A 279 -4.97 14.75 -0.03
N TYR A 280 -4.73 15.17 1.22
CA TYR A 280 -5.75 15.88 1.99
C TYR A 280 -6.10 17.23 1.35
N VAL A 281 -5.09 18.01 0.96
CA VAL A 281 -5.28 19.34 0.35
C VAL A 281 -5.97 19.20 -1.00
N LYS A 282 -5.58 18.26 -1.85
CA LYS A 282 -6.23 18.00 -3.15
C LYS A 282 -7.71 17.60 -3.02
N LYS A 283 -8.08 16.90 -1.93
CA LYS A 283 -9.50 16.60 -1.64
C LYS A 283 -10.30 17.83 -1.25
N GLN A 284 -9.69 18.83 -0.61
CA GLN A 284 -10.34 20.09 -0.25
C GLN A 284 -10.38 21.08 -1.43
N TYR A 285 -9.35 21.06 -2.28
CA TYR A 285 -9.13 21.96 -3.39
C TYR A 285 -8.78 21.18 -4.68
N PRO A 286 -9.74 20.43 -5.28
CA PRO A 286 -9.45 19.50 -6.37
C PRO A 286 -8.83 20.17 -7.62
N GLU A 287 -9.27 21.38 -7.94
CA GLU A 287 -8.86 22.09 -9.15
C GLU A 287 -7.66 23.03 -8.93
N SER A 288 -7.23 23.21 -7.70
CA SER A 288 -6.18 24.19 -7.38
C SER A 288 -4.78 23.62 -7.66
N LEU A 289 -3.90 24.50 -8.14
CA LEU A 289 -2.48 24.24 -8.14
C LEU A 289 -1.99 24.21 -6.66
N VAL A 290 -1.28 23.16 -6.30
CA VAL A 290 -0.71 23.01 -4.94
C VAL A 290 0.78 23.24 -5.01
N TYR A 291 1.31 24.11 -4.16
CA TYR A 291 2.73 24.43 -4.12
C TYR A 291 3.29 24.56 -2.69
N LEU A 292 4.59 24.49 -2.60
CA LEU A 292 5.40 24.61 -1.38
C LEU A 292 6.51 25.64 -1.60
N GLU A 293 6.83 26.39 -0.56
CA GLU A 293 8.02 27.23 -0.53
C GLU A 293 9.04 26.67 0.45
N VAL A 294 10.28 26.52 0.03
CA VAL A 294 11.37 25.98 0.85
C VAL A 294 12.62 26.85 0.76
N ARG A 295 13.24 27.16 1.90
CA ARG A 295 14.52 27.89 1.92
C ARG A 295 15.63 27.12 1.21
N LEU A 296 16.48 27.80 0.44
CA LEU A 296 17.53 27.17 -0.38
C LEU A 296 18.43 26.23 0.40
N PHE A 297 18.77 26.56 1.65
CA PHE A 297 19.64 25.72 2.48
C PHE A 297 18.99 24.39 2.87
N ASN A 298 17.67 24.32 2.89
CA ASN A 298 16.94 23.12 3.36
C ASN A 298 16.85 22.03 2.29
N GLN A 299 18.01 21.52 1.88
CA GLN A 299 18.12 20.47 0.87
C GLN A 299 17.43 19.16 1.29
N ARG A 300 17.30 18.93 2.59
CA ARG A 300 16.56 17.78 3.14
C ARG A 300 15.08 17.84 2.76
N ALA A 301 14.46 19.02 2.91
CA ALA A 301 13.06 19.22 2.53
C ALA A 301 12.89 19.15 1.01
N VAL A 302 13.78 19.75 0.23
CA VAL A 302 13.76 19.69 -1.25
C VAL A 302 13.70 18.24 -1.72
N LYS A 303 14.65 17.40 -1.28
CA LYS A 303 14.67 15.95 -1.63
C LYS A 303 13.43 15.20 -1.17
N CYS A 304 12.83 15.62 -0.06
CA CYS A 304 11.61 15.05 0.46
C CYS A 304 10.41 15.38 -0.44
N TYR A 305 10.28 16.64 -0.86
CA TYR A 305 9.22 17.11 -1.75
C TYR A 305 9.34 16.50 -3.15
N GLU A 306 10.56 16.40 -3.70
CA GLU A 306 10.81 15.71 -4.98
C GLU A 306 10.31 14.25 -4.95
N LYS A 307 10.62 13.51 -3.86
CA LYS A 307 10.13 12.15 -3.64
C LYS A 307 8.61 12.07 -3.46
N ALA A 308 7.97 13.16 -3.05
CA ALA A 308 6.53 13.26 -2.90
C ALA A 308 5.82 13.74 -4.19
N GLY A 309 6.55 13.94 -5.30
CA GLY A 309 5.97 14.30 -6.59
C GLY A 309 6.03 15.79 -6.94
N TYR A 310 6.70 16.61 -6.13
CA TYR A 310 6.90 18.03 -6.44
C TYR A 310 8.14 18.24 -7.31
N GLN A 311 8.14 19.34 -8.05
CA GLN A 311 9.30 19.79 -8.85
C GLN A 311 9.58 21.27 -8.58
N VAL A 312 10.87 21.63 -8.61
CA VAL A 312 11.29 23.02 -8.51
C VAL A 312 10.88 23.77 -9.77
N VAL A 313 10.13 24.87 -9.61
CA VAL A 313 9.65 25.70 -10.72
C VAL A 313 10.49 26.98 -10.84
N CYS A 314 10.76 27.63 -9.73
CA CYS A 314 11.61 28.82 -9.71
C CYS A 314 12.29 29.02 -8.34
N GLU A 315 13.27 29.91 -8.34
CA GLU A 315 13.88 30.47 -7.12
C GLU A 315 13.55 31.95 -7.07
N HIS A 316 13.24 32.47 -5.89
CA HIS A 316 12.92 33.88 -5.69
C HIS A 316 13.35 34.36 -4.30
N ASP A 317 13.45 35.66 -4.17
CA ASP A 317 13.73 36.32 -2.89
C ASP A 317 12.41 36.75 -2.23
N SER A 318 12.22 36.36 -0.97
CA SER A 318 11.09 36.81 -0.16
C SER A 318 11.59 37.81 0.87
N ILE A 319 11.05 39.04 0.81
CA ILE A 319 11.38 40.13 1.73
C ILE A 319 10.44 40.03 2.93
N LYS A 320 10.99 39.83 4.12
CA LYS A 320 10.27 39.80 5.39
C LYS A 320 10.75 40.96 6.27
N PRO A 321 10.01 41.42 7.29
CA PRO A 321 10.44 42.49 8.16
C PRO A 321 11.79 42.31 8.85
N TRP A 322 12.24 41.04 8.96
CA TRP A 322 13.48 40.61 9.60
C TRP A 322 14.59 40.14 8.64
N GLY A 323 14.43 40.38 7.32
CA GLY A 323 15.46 40.09 6.33
C GLY A 323 14.93 39.58 4.98
N THR A 324 15.83 39.49 4.00
CA THR A 324 15.56 38.87 2.70
C THR A 324 16.04 37.44 2.70
N PHE A 325 15.21 36.52 2.24
CA PHE A 325 15.49 35.10 2.23
C PHE A 325 15.17 34.51 0.87
N ARG A 326 16.05 33.65 0.35
CA ARG A 326 15.85 32.93 -0.90
C ARG A 326 15.10 31.63 -0.70
N TYR A 327 14.11 31.43 -1.55
CA TYR A 327 13.23 30.26 -1.56
C TYR A 327 13.26 29.56 -2.91
N LYS A 328 12.97 28.26 -2.90
CA LYS A 328 12.52 27.51 -4.05
C LYS A 328 11.02 27.35 -3.95
N ARG A 329 10.29 27.71 -5.00
CA ARG A 329 8.91 27.32 -5.20
C ARG A 329 8.90 25.95 -5.86
N MET A 330 8.16 25.04 -5.26
CA MET A 330 8.00 23.68 -5.74
C MET A 330 6.52 23.38 -5.95
N GLU A 331 6.16 22.89 -7.14
CA GLU A 331 4.78 22.60 -7.51
C GLU A 331 4.58 21.11 -7.70
N LEU A 332 3.37 20.63 -7.34
CA LEU A 332 2.99 19.25 -7.59
C LEU A 332 2.93 19.00 -9.11
N LYS A 333 3.60 17.95 -9.57
CA LYS A 333 3.55 17.56 -10.98
C LYS A 333 2.09 17.25 -11.37
N LYS A 334 1.65 17.74 -12.50
CA LYS A 334 0.39 17.28 -13.09
C LYS A 334 0.58 15.83 -13.52
N GLU A 335 -0.37 14.98 -13.14
CA GLU A 335 -0.46 13.64 -13.74
C GLU A 335 -0.95 13.82 -15.19
N ASP A 336 -0.17 13.32 -16.15
CA ASP A 336 -0.53 13.32 -17.58
C ASP A 336 -1.68 12.35 -17.88
#